data_2dd178124de39df2bf1d06329c55534c
#
_entry.id   2dd178124de39df2bf1d06329c55534c
#
_cell.length_a   1.000
_cell.length_b   1.000
_cell.length_c   1.000
_cell.angle_alpha   90.00
_cell.angle_beta   90.00
_cell.angle_gamma   90.00
#
_symmetry.space_group_name_H-M   'P 1'
#
loop_
_entity.id
_entity.type
_entity.pdbx_description
1 polymer ?
#
loop_
_entity_poly.entity_id
_entity_poly.type
_entity_poly.pdbx_seq_one_letter_code
_entity_poly.pdbx_strand_id
1 'polypeptide(L)'
;MQRSINSRMFFMFMMLCCTLALFPGHTAAAWTDAPPSAVAQVGDNTYASLQAAIQHVDDDGSTITLLTDVAESIDFTLPDDADTAILNLDGHTLAASGGPAISIPADTTLTITGSGTVAGGTESAILCWGTLIVENGTFTSSHTLMQFGEDSEGTAEAYLEHGTFSAPTIVERVGAADYLGYVQIGGGMFHGTFPAGLDTLEILHGSFSDISNLTSYLQLATGLAQAENGMYETTALRIISDIPQLELTASADTPEFTASSLLEQTGTRLNALADYRLDVDEVQLAALNKQIGLAAQAVQGGTAFAGASQDVDITAARITSEEMQSRTATEDHIAAKVNVIIKPVEVPAQPEEPEEPANPGQPEKPTTPPAEPSETPRETPVASSQQSISRSMPKTGIVTLPMIFAAALLLSATAIVAVIRALIPAEG
;
A
#
# COMPACT_ATOMS: atom_id res chain seq x y z
N MET A 1 15.52 89.32 11.21
CA MET A 1 14.09 89.01 11.45
C MET A 1 13.89 87.52 11.78
N GLN A 2 14.70 86.86 12.62
CA GLN A 2 14.66 85.40 12.85
C GLN A 2 14.68 84.97 14.31
N ARG A 3 14.34 85.88 15.23
CA ARG A 3 14.34 85.59 16.68
C ARG A 3 12.96 85.59 17.35
N SER A 4 11.85 85.77 16.62
CA SER A 4 10.52 85.94 17.21
C SER A 4 9.64 84.67 17.07
N ILE A 5 10.03 83.69 16.27
CA ILE A 5 9.16 82.51 16.02
C ILE A 5 9.39 81.45 17.09
N ASN A 6 10.57 81.32 17.60
CA ASN A 6 10.88 80.24 18.62
C ASN A 6 10.24 80.45 19.98
N SER A 7 9.95 81.69 20.39
CA SER A 7 9.37 81.95 21.70
C SER A 7 7.86 81.59 21.79
N ARG A 8 7.13 81.75 20.69
CA ARG A 8 5.70 81.40 20.66
C ARG A 8 5.44 79.90 20.61
N MET A 9 6.33 79.16 19.94
CA MET A 9 6.21 77.73 19.88
C MET A 9 6.61 77.06 21.22
N PHE A 10 7.56 77.60 21.94
CA PHE A 10 7.95 77.13 23.28
C PHE A 10 6.84 77.35 24.32
N PHE A 11 6.11 78.48 24.30
CA PHE A 11 4.99 78.77 25.17
C PHE A 11 3.77 77.87 24.86
N MET A 12 3.52 77.54 23.59
CA MET A 12 2.44 76.67 23.19
C MET A 12 2.71 75.19 23.62
N PHE A 13 3.97 74.73 23.58
CA PHE A 13 4.37 73.44 24.04
C PHE A 13 4.34 73.30 25.56
N MET A 14 4.71 74.37 26.29
CA MET A 14 4.63 74.39 27.77
C MET A 14 3.19 74.50 28.27
N MET A 15 2.30 75.15 27.55
CA MET A 15 0.85 75.19 27.90
C MET A 15 0.17 73.83 27.62
N LEU A 16 0.59 73.11 26.57
CA LEU A 16 0.07 71.78 26.28
C LEU A 16 0.52 70.72 27.31
N CYS A 17 1.75 70.82 27.85
CA CYS A 17 2.23 69.94 28.92
C CYS A 17 1.51 70.22 30.28
N CYS A 18 1.13 71.45 30.58
CA CYS A 18 0.44 71.79 31.86
C CYS A 18 -1.04 71.40 31.86
N THR A 19 -1.67 71.27 30.70
CA THR A 19 -3.09 70.81 30.65
C THR A 19 -3.23 69.31 30.77
N LEU A 20 -2.20 68.51 30.53
CA LEU A 20 -2.20 67.05 30.77
C LEU A 20 -1.98 66.63 32.24
N ALA A 21 -1.51 67.62 33.09
CA ALA A 21 -1.21 67.30 34.49
C ALA A 21 -2.35 67.52 35.47
N LEU A 22 -3.56 67.93 34.98
CA LEU A 22 -4.73 68.31 35.83
C LEU A 22 -5.93 67.39 35.71
N PHE A 23 -5.79 66.17 35.20
CA PHE A 23 -6.78 65.12 35.33
C PHE A 23 -6.36 64.10 36.41
N PRO A 24 -6.73 64.32 37.69
CA PRO A 24 -6.55 63.27 38.71
C PRO A 24 -7.69 62.26 38.51
N GLY A 25 -7.39 61.14 37.91
CA GLY A 25 -8.38 60.06 37.82
C GLY A 25 -8.27 59.10 36.67
N HIS A 26 -7.28 59.24 35.76
CA HIS A 26 -6.97 58.16 34.86
C HIS A 26 -5.97 57.27 35.57
N THR A 27 -6.49 56.25 36.29
CA THR A 27 -5.73 55.05 36.50
C THR A 27 -5.28 54.63 35.10
N ALA A 28 -3.99 54.77 34.81
CA ALA A 28 -3.39 54.07 33.73
C ALA A 28 -3.73 52.59 33.98
N ALA A 29 -4.75 52.11 33.28
CA ALA A 29 -4.86 50.69 33.09
C ALA A 29 -3.51 50.30 32.56
N ALA A 30 -2.70 49.70 33.40
CA ALA A 30 -1.53 48.97 32.94
C ALA A 30 -2.13 48.00 31.94
N TRP A 31 -1.94 48.27 30.69
CA TRP A 31 -2.05 47.26 29.68
C TRP A 31 -0.94 46.27 30.08
N THR A 32 -1.28 45.33 30.94
CA THR A 32 -0.54 44.10 31.01
C THR A 32 -0.84 43.44 29.67
N ASP A 33 -0.05 43.79 28.64
CA ASP A 33 0.10 42.92 27.54
C ASP A 33 0.52 41.59 28.19
N ALA A 34 -0.44 40.68 28.35
CA ALA A 34 -0.11 39.30 28.65
C ALA A 34 0.93 38.93 27.58
N PRO A 35 2.06 38.35 27.95
CA PRO A 35 3.04 37.94 26.97
C PRO A 35 2.27 37.14 25.90
N PRO A 36 2.52 37.43 24.60
CA PRO A 36 1.81 36.71 23.56
C PRO A 36 1.93 35.22 23.86
N SER A 37 0.79 34.52 23.84
CA SER A 37 0.78 33.08 24.08
C SER A 37 1.73 32.45 23.08
N ALA A 38 2.65 31.61 23.58
CA ALA A 38 3.59 30.90 22.73
C ALA A 38 2.80 30.05 21.72
N VAL A 39 3.16 30.14 20.45
CA VAL A 39 2.49 29.41 19.34
C VAL A 39 3.30 28.17 18.95
N ALA A 40 4.63 28.29 18.97
CA ALA A 40 5.52 27.21 18.60
C ALA A 40 6.76 27.21 19.50
N GLN A 41 7.47 26.08 19.51
CA GLN A 41 8.70 25.88 20.28
C GLN A 41 9.77 25.23 19.39
N VAL A 42 11.02 25.70 19.52
CA VAL A 42 12.22 25.07 18.94
C VAL A 42 13.23 24.91 20.08
N GLY A 43 13.64 23.68 20.36
CA GLY A 43 14.44 23.37 21.54
C GLY A 43 13.76 23.85 22.82
N ASP A 44 14.41 24.67 23.62
CA ASP A 44 13.89 25.27 24.86
C ASP A 44 13.21 26.63 24.63
N ASN A 45 13.25 27.18 23.42
CA ASN A 45 12.75 28.51 23.11
C ASN A 45 11.33 28.46 22.55
N THR A 46 10.48 29.38 22.99
CA THR A 46 9.10 29.54 22.54
C THR A 46 8.93 30.79 21.73
N TYR A 47 8.05 30.74 20.71
CA TYR A 47 7.84 31.79 19.72
C TYR A 47 6.36 32.17 19.64
N ALA A 48 6.09 33.46 19.38
CA ALA A 48 4.76 34.01 19.27
C ALA A 48 4.07 33.71 17.93
N SER A 49 4.77 33.13 16.95
CA SER A 49 4.21 32.64 15.68
C SER A 49 5.04 31.47 15.18
N LEU A 50 4.43 30.60 14.34
CA LEU A 50 5.12 29.50 13.69
C LEU A 50 6.19 30.01 12.74
N GLN A 51 5.91 31.08 11.96
CA GLN A 51 6.89 31.68 11.08
C GLN A 51 8.12 32.22 11.82
N ALA A 52 7.96 32.76 13.03
CA ALA A 52 9.10 33.17 13.86
C ALA A 52 9.92 31.95 14.36
N ALA A 53 9.28 30.83 14.65
CA ALA A 53 9.96 29.59 15.05
C ALA A 53 10.79 29.05 13.88
N ILE A 54 10.26 29.03 12.67
CA ILE A 54 10.95 28.58 11.44
C ILE A 54 12.26 29.36 11.23
N GLN A 55 12.25 30.67 11.43
CA GLN A 55 13.45 31.51 11.27
C GLN A 55 14.54 31.31 12.35
N HIS A 56 14.27 30.44 13.34
CA HIS A 56 15.20 30.07 14.41
C HIS A 56 15.51 28.57 14.44
N VAL A 57 15.34 27.93 13.30
CA VAL A 57 15.89 26.60 13.05
C VAL A 57 17.38 26.77 12.82
N ASP A 58 18.21 26.35 13.78
CA ASP A 58 19.65 26.61 13.77
C ASP A 58 20.48 25.48 13.15
N ASP A 59 19.90 24.25 13.13
CA ASP A 59 20.56 23.04 12.65
C ASP A 59 19.57 22.16 11.86
N ASP A 60 20.10 21.39 10.93
CA ASP A 60 19.36 20.39 10.17
C ASP A 60 18.61 19.40 11.09
N GLY A 61 17.34 19.16 10.78
CA GLY A 61 16.49 18.25 11.53
C GLY A 61 16.00 18.82 12.87
N SER A 62 16.13 20.13 13.09
CA SER A 62 15.53 20.78 14.27
C SER A 62 14.02 20.58 14.29
N THR A 63 13.49 20.27 15.49
CA THR A 63 12.06 20.05 15.67
C THR A 63 11.34 21.32 16.10
N ILE A 64 10.34 21.72 15.34
CA ILE A 64 9.38 22.77 15.66
C ILE A 64 8.13 22.10 16.21
N THR A 65 7.76 22.33 17.45
CA THR A 65 6.55 21.79 18.06
C THR A 65 5.48 22.87 18.13
N LEU A 66 4.28 22.59 17.60
CA LEU A 66 3.11 23.46 17.82
C LEU A 66 2.67 23.39 19.27
N LEU A 67 2.33 24.54 19.84
CA LEU A 67 1.82 24.70 21.21
C LEU A 67 0.35 25.16 21.22
N THR A 68 -0.14 25.65 20.11
CA THR A 68 -1.54 26.07 19.88
C THR A 68 -1.92 25.89 18.42
N ASP A 69 -3.21 25.99 18.12
CA ASP A 69 -3.69 26.03 16.74
C ASP A 69 -3.20 27.27 16.01
N VAL A 70 -2.85 27.09 14.74
CA VAL A 70 -2.34 28.13 13.84
C VAL A 70 -3.34 28.33 12.68
N ALA A 71 -3.76 29.56 12.44
CA ALA A 71 -4.79 29.91 11.46
C ALA A 71 -4.24 30.80 10.34
N GLU A 72 -3.08 30.44 9.81
CA GLU A 72 -2.40 31.18 8.73
C GLU A 72 -1.69 30.24 7.76
N SER A 73 -1.43 30.72 6.53
CA SER A 73 -0.57 30.03 5.57
C SER A 73 0.89 30.20 6.00
N ILE A 74 1.64 29.11 5.97
CA ILE A 74 3.03 29.05 6.42
C ILE A 74 3.93 28.76 5.23
N ASP A 75 4.97 29.58 5.07
CA ASP A 75 6.07 29.34 4.17
C ASP A 75 7.27 28.76 4.95
N PHE A 76 7.66 27.53 4.62
CA PHE A 76 8.77 26.81 5.26
C PHE A 76 10.13 27.19 4.65
N THR A 77 10.34 28.47 4.35
CA THR A 77 11.66 28.97 3.98
C THR A 77 12.55 28.94 5.22
N LEU A 78 13.48 27.99 5.25
CA LEU A 78 14.45 27.84 6.35
C LEU A 78 15.59 28.87 6.25
N PRO A 79 16.32 29.15 7.34
CA PRO A 79 17.55 29.93 7.29
C PRO A 79 18.62 29.26 6.41
N ASP A 80 19.60 30.04 5.93
CA ASP A 80 20.68 29.59 5.02
C ASP A 80 21.52 28.41 5.57
N ASP A 81 21.51 28.20 6.87
CA ASP A 81 22.30 27.16 7.56
C ASP A 81 21.50 25.84 7.76
N ALA A 82 20.25 25.77 7.34
CA ALA A 82 19.36 24.61 7.51
C ALA A 82 18.57 24.28 6.25
N ASP A 83 18.67 23.05 5.78
CA ASP A 83 17.90 22.52 4.63
C ASP A 83 16.76 21.60 5.09
N THR A 84 16.73 21.19 6.35
CA THR A 84 15.75 20.22 6.87
C THR A 84 15.14 20.67 8.19
N ALA A 85 13.82 20.46 8.35
CA ALA A 85 13.10 20.72 9.60
C ALA A 85 12.04 19.64 9.87
N ILE A 86 11.72 19.45 11.14
CA ILE A 86 10.64 18.59 11.59
C ILE A 86 9.53 19.46 12.20
N LEU A 87 8.31 19.35 11.70
CA LEU A 87 7.12 19.96 12.28
C LEU A 87 6.34 18.91 13.07
N ASN A 88 6.38 19.00 14.39
CA ASN A 88 5.54 18.20 15.28
C ASN A 88 4.22 18.96 15.55
N LEU A 89 3.12 18.40 15.04
CA LEU A 89 1.78 18.99 15.22
C LEU A 89 1.26 18.91 16.66
N ASP A 90 1.73 17.96 17.45
CA ASP A 90 1.40 17.76 18.87
C ASP A 90 -0.11 17.88 19.25
N GLY A 91 -0.98 17.42 18.36
CA GLY A 91 -2.43 17.47 18.53
C GLY A 91 -3.09 18.76 18.06
N HIS A 92 -2.32 19.75 17.60
CA HIS A 92 -2.81 21.04 17.14
C HIS A 92 -3.20 21.07 15.67
N THR A 93 -3.93 22.11 15.31
CA THR A 93 -4.38 22.35 13.94
C THR A 93 -3.58 23.49 13.30
N LEU A 94 -3.05 23.25 12.10
CA LEU A 94 -2.55 24.26 11.20
C LEU A 94 -3.55 24.43 10.05
N ALA A 95 -4.24 25.54 9.95
CA ALA A 95 -5.29 25.77 8.96
C ALA A 95 -5.11 27.10 8.23
N ALA A 96 -5.20 27.09 6.90
CA ALA A 96 -5.25 28.31 6.12
C ALA A 96 -6.67 28.67 5.72
N SER A 97 -7.00 29.95 5.71
CA SER A 97 -8.29 30.46 5.21
C SER A 97 -8.30 30.69 3.70
N GLY A 98 -7.13 30.81 3.09
CA GLY A 98 -6.93 31.01 1.65
C GLY A 98 -5.54 30.52 1.27
N GLY A 99 -5.38 29.94 0.10
CA GLY A 99 -4.11 29.33 -0.31
C GLY A 99 -3.76 28.03 0.42
N PRO A 100 -2.52 27.52 0.26
CA PRO A 100 -2.04 26.34 0.97
C PRO A 100 -1.82 26.65 2.45
N ALA A 101 -2.01 25.63 3.31
CA ALA A 101 -1.64 25.76 4.72
C ALA A 101 -0.12 25.75 4.89
N ILE A 102 0.56 24.97 4.08
CA ILE A 102 2.03 24.84 4.09
C ILE A 102 2.54 24.99 2.65
N SER A 103 3.55 25.84 2.45
CA SER A 103 4.38 25.90 1.25
C SER A 103 5.80 25.46 1.58
N ILE A 104 6.34 24.51 0.80
CA ILE A 104 7.69 23.95 0.97
C ILE A 104 8.52 24.37 -0.23
N PRO A 105 9.54 25.25 -0.07
CA PRO A 105 10.44 25.66 -1.13
C PRO A 105 11.30 24.51 -1.68
N ALA A 106 11.92 24.72 -2.85
CA ALA A 106 12.65 23.68 -3.58
C ALA A 106 13.77 23.00 -2.74
N ASP A 107 14.63 23.75 -2.10
CA ASP A 107 15.78 23.20 -1.38
C ASP A 107 15.45 22.79 0.07
N THR A 108 14.17 22.71 0.43
CA THR A 108 13.72 22.43 1.77
C THR A 108 13.16 21.02 1.90
N THR A 109 13.58 20.28 2.93
CA THR A 109 12.97 19.03 3.37
C THR A 109 12.18 19.26 4.65
N LEU A 110 10.86 19.04 4.57
CA LEU A 110 9.96 19.12 5.73
C LEU A 110 9.44 17.74 6.11
N THR A 111 9.72 17.32 7.35
CA THR A 111 9.09 16.15 7.96
C THR A 111 7.94 16.59 8.85
N ILE A 112 6.72 16.07 8.62
CA ILE A 112 5.55 16.33 9.47
C ILE A 112 5.28 15.09 10.31
N THR A 113 5.18 15.30 11.63
CA THR A 113 4.98 14.24 12.62
C THR A 113 3.95 14.64 13.69
N GLY A 114 3.63 13.72 14.58
CA GLY A 114 2.65 13.96 15.67
C GLY A 114 1.19 13.80 15.22
N SER A 115 0.30 13.75 16.21
CA SER A 115 -1.14 13.72 15.98
C SER A 115 -1.64 15.16 15.87
N GLY A 116 -2.16 15.58 14.77
CA GLY A 116 -2.71 16.92 14.57
C GLY A 116 -3.33 17.04 13.19
N THR A 117 -3.73 18.25 12.80
CA THR A 117 -4.40 18.45 11.53
C THR A 117 -3.72 19.54 10.71
N VAL A 118 -3.47 19.28 9.44
CA VAL A 118 -3.15 20.29 8.43
C VAL A 118 -4.36 20.45 7.52
N ALA A 119 -4.97 21.64 7.54
CA ALA A 119 -6.19 21.92 6.77
C ALA A 119 -5.93 23.02 5.73
N GLY A 120 -6.05 22.65 4.47
CA GLY A 120 -5.98 23.60 3.36
C GLY A 120 -7.17 24.54 3.30
N GLY A 121 -6.94 25.73 2.79
CA GLY A 121 -7.99 26.70 2.53
C GLY A 121 -8.75 26.45 1.24
N THR A 122 -8.72 27.43 0.33
CA THR A 122 -9.45 27.36 -0.93
C THR A 122 -8.69 26.68 -2.06
N GLU A 123 -7.42 26.34 -1.86
CA GLU A 123 -6.56 25.72 -2.87
C GLU A 123 -6.15 24.32 -2.43
N SER A 124 -4.94 24.14 -1.91
CA SER A 124 -4.42 22.87 -1.40
C SER A 124 -4.13 22.94 0.10
N ALA A 125 -3.92 21.81 0.73
CA ALA A 125 -3.37 21.81 2.08
C ALA A 125 -1.86 22.04 2.04
N ILE A 126 -1.18 21.44 1.09
CA ILE A 126 0.28 21.55 0.93
C ILE A 126 0.61 21.92 -0.52
N LEU A 127 1.50 22.89 -0.69
CA LEU A 127 2.18 23.20 -1.93
C LEU A 127 3.66 22.83 -1.76
N CYS A 128 4.14 21.87 -2.53
CA CYS A 128 5.47 21.30 -2.38
C CYS A 128 6.31 21.54 -3.64
N TRP A 129 7.46 22.18 -3.46
CA TRP A 129 8.51 22.34 -4.47
C TRP A 129 9.78 21.57 -4.08
N GLY A 130 9.96 21.28 -2.78
CA GLY A 130 11.06 20.53 -2.20
C GLY A 130 10.66 19.11 -1.81
N THR A 131 11.10 18.65 -0.65
CA THR A 131 10.82 17.30 -0.15
C THR A 131 9.86 17.33 1.05
N LEU A 132 8.78 16.58 0.97
CA LEU A 132 7.82 16.36 2.05
C LEU A 132 7.90 14.92 2.56
N ILE A 133 8.05 14.75 3.88
CA ILE A 133 7.94 13.46 4.55
C ILE A 133 6.79 13.54 5.55
N VAL A 134 5.80 12.66 5.44
CA VAL A 134 4.68 12.58 6.39
C VAL A 134 4.78 11.30 7.18
N GLU A 135 5.13 11.41 8.45
CA GLU A 135 5.17 10.27 9.37
C GLU A 135 3.83 10.04 10.07
N ASN A 136 3.03 11.10 10.30
CA ASN A 136 1.71 11.02 10.91
C ASN A 136 0.93 12.33 10.73
N GLY A 137 -0.36 12.32 11.11
CA GLY A 137 -1.24 13.49 11.09
C GLY A 137 -2.51 13.28 10.26
N THR A 138 -3.37 14.27 10.32
CA THR A 138 -4.59 14.34 9.50
C THR A 138 -4.47 15.51 8.52
N PHE A 139 -4.65 15.24 7.25
CA PHE A 139 -4.52 16.23 6.19
C PHE A 139 -5.85 16.36 5.46
N THR A 140 -6.37 17.58 5.38
CA THR A 140 -7.67 17.82 4.77
C THR A 140 -7.64 19.01 3.81
N SER A 141 -8.40 18.92 2.71
CA SER A 141 -8.64 20.04 1.82
C SER A 141 -10.02 19.92 1.16
N SER A 142 -10.62 21.05 0.81
CA SER A 142 -11.87 21.09 0.05
C SER A 142 -11.68 20.89 -1.45
N HIS A 143 -10.43 20.93 -1.95
CA HIS A 143 -10.07 20.80 -3.38
C HIS A 143 -9.00 19.72 -3.57
N THR A 144 -7.76 20.12 -3.60
CA THR A 144 -6.59 19.24 -3.75
C THR A 144 -5.85 19.17 -2.42
N LEU A 145 -5.38 17.99 -2.04
CA LEU A 145 -4.63 17.86 -0.79
C LEU A 145 -3.22 18.37 -0.95
N MET A 146 -2.49 17.84 -1.92
CA MET A 146 -1.09 18.19 -2.19
C MET A 146 -0.93 18.60 -3.64
N GLN A 147 -0.29 19.74 -3.84
CA GLN A 147 0.13 20.25 -5.14
C GLN A 147 1.65 20.22 -5.23
N PHE A 148 2.15 19.63 -6.31
CA PHE A 148 3.57 19.50 -6.58
C PHE A 148 3.93 20.37 -7.78
N GLY A 149 5.02 21.10 -7.63
CA GLY A 149 5.57 21.95 -8.67
C GLY A 149 6.98 21.50 -9.04
N GLU A 150 7.43 21.99 -10.19
CA GLU A 150 8.79 21.92 -10.67
C GLU A 150 9.31 23.34 -10.78
N ASP A 151 10.47 23.61 -10.18
CA ASP A 151 11.21 24.81 -10.48
C ASP A 151 12.44 24.48 -11.35
N SER A 152 13.24 25.48 -11.65
CA SER A 152 14.42 25.31 -12.51
C SER A 152 15.57 24.53 -11.83
N GLU A 153 15.46 24.23 -10.54
CA GLU A 153 16.56 23.72 -9.71
C GLU A 153 16.28 22.33 -9.09
N GLY A 154 15.02 21.92 -8.99
CA GLY A 154 14.69 20.64 -8.38
C GLY A 154 13.33 20.05 -8.75
N THR A 155 13.17 18.76 -8.43
CA THR A 155 11.90 18.04 -8.52
C THR A 155 11.33 17.85 -7.14
N ALA A 156 10.06 18.20 -6.96
CA ALA A 156 9.38 17.96 -5.69
C ALA A 156 9.27 16.47 -5.38
N GLU A 157 9.45 16.10 -4.12
CA GLU A 157 9.32 14.73 -3.65
C GLU A 157 8.37 14.63 -2.46
N ALA A 158 7.63 13.54 -2.33
CA ALA A 158 6.83 13.25 -1.15
C ALA A 158 6.89 11.78 -0.76
N TYR A 159 7.03 11.54 0.54
CA TYR A 159 7.04 10.24 1.19
C TYR A 159 5.94 10.21 2.24
N LEU A 160 4.85 9.48 1.98
CA LEU A 160 3.67 9.42 2.84
C LEU A 160 3.66 8.07 3.56
N GLU A 161 4.25 8.05 4.76
CA GLU A 161 4.42 6.80 5.51
C GLU A 161 3.16 6.41 6.30
N HIS A 162 2.55 7.39 6.99
CA HIS A 162 1.33 7.19 7.77
C HIS A 162 0.48 8.46 7.75
N GLY A 163 -0.76 8.36 8.25
CA GLY A 163 -1.67 9.51 8.39
C GLY A 163 -3.02 9.26 7.72
N THR A 164 -3.88 10.27 7.84
CA THR A 164 -5.18 10.30 7.17
C THR A 164 -5.22 11.46 6.20
N PHE A 165 -5.52 11.19 4.95
CA PHE A 165 -5.49 12.13 3.84
C PHE A 165 -6.88 12.22 3.22
N SER A 166 -7.51 13.40 3.24
CA SER A 166 -8.89 13.57 2.79
C SER A 166 -9.07 14.82 1.94
N ALA A 167 -9.33 14.63 0.66
CA ALA A 167 -9.68 15.69 -0.29
C ALA A 167 -10.34 15.07 -1.54
N PRO A 168 -11.05 15.83 -2.36
CA PRO A 168 -11.53 15.36 -3.67
C PRO A 168 -10.41 14.80 -4.55
N THR A 169 -9.25 15.48 -4.58
CA THR A 169 -8.03 15.03 -5.27
C THR A 169 -6.88 14.97 -4.27
N ILE A 170 -6.16 13.85 -4.22
CA ILE A 170 -5.06 13.68 -3.25
C ILE A 170 -3.79 14.37 -3.74
N VAL A 171 -3.44 14.20 -5.01
CA VAL A 171 -2.20 14.73 -5.59
C VAL A 171 -2.52 15.43 -6.91
N GLU A 172 -1.94 16.60 -7.12
CA GLU A 172 -2.10 17.35 -8.36
C GLU A 172 -0.78 18.04 -8.75
N ARG A 173 -0.57 18.19 -10.04
CA ARG A 173 0.55 18.95 -10.59
C ARG A 173 0.22 20.43 -10.71
N VAL A 174 1.16 21.29 -10.36
CA VAL A 174 1.08 22.74 -10.61
C VAL A 174 1.90 23.11 -11.84
N GLY A 175 1.26 23.78 -12.79
CA GLY A 175 1.92 24.28 -14.01
C GLY A 175 1.84 23.35 -15.20
N ALA A 176 2.64 23.63 -16.22
CA ALA A 176 2.66 22.91 -17.50
C ALA A 176 3.84 21.91 -17.62
N ALA A 177 4.50 21.62 -16.53
CA ALA A 177 5.62 20.69 -16.51
C ALA A 177 5.15 19.26 -16.88
N ASP A 178 5.94 18.56 -17.66
CA ASP A 178 5.67 17.17 -18.04
C ASP A 178 6.02 16.19 -16.91
N TYR A 179 6.60 16.67 -15.80
CA TYR A 179 7.08 15.89 -14.68
C TYR A 179 6.41 16.30 -13.36
N LEU A 180 5.93 15.35 -12.58
CA LEU A 180 5.23 15.60 -11.31
C LEU A 180 6.16 15.66 -10.10
N GLY A 181 7.41 15.28 -10.22
CA GLY A 181 8.20 14.90 -9.06
C GLY A 181 7.96 13.45 -8.65
N TYR A 182 8.48 13.02 -7.51
CA TYR A 182 8.33 11.66 -7.03
C TYR A 182 7.39 11.60 -5.82
N VAL A 183 6.39 10.72 -5.87
CA VAL A 183 5.48 10.49 -4.74
C VAL A 183 5.48 9.02 -4.38
N GLN A 184 5.87 8.70 -3.15
CA GLN A 184 5.82 7.35 -2.60
C GLN A 184 4.79 7.27 -1.48
N ILE A 185 3.89 6.30 -1.57
CA ILE A 185 2.93 5.98 -0.52
C ILE A 185 3.42 4.72 0.20
N GLY A 186 4.06 4.91 1.35
CA GLY A 186 4.50 3.86 2.27
C GLY A 186 3.37 3.33 3.16
N GLY A 187 2.31 4.14 3.37
CA GLY A 187 1.15 3.78 4.18
C GLY A 187 0.12 4.89 4.28
N GLY A 188 -0.81 4.76 5.22
CA GLY A 188 -1.85 5.76 5.49
C GLY A 188 -3.23 5.43 4.91
N MET A 189 -4.19 6.30 5.19
CA MET A 189 -5.59 6.18 4.77
C MET A 189 -5.96 7.35 3.86
N PHE A 190 -6.43 7.06 2.65
CA PHE A 190 -6.69 8.04 1.61
C PHE A 190 -8.18 8.08 1.25
N HIS A 191 -8.80 9.23 1.48
CA HIS A 191 -10.18 9.55 1.11
C HIS A 191 -10.20 10.56 -0.02
N GLY A 192 -10.20 10.10 -1.26
CA GLY A 192 -10.17 10.92 -2.46
C GLY A 192 -9.65 10.16 -3.66
N THR A 193 -9.50 10.86 -4.78
CA THR A 193 -9.06 10.30 -6.05
C THR A 193 -7.60 10.61 -6.34
N PHE A 194 -6.94 9.71 -7.05
CA PHE A 194 -5.64 9.98 -7.67
C PHE A 194 -5.85 10.20 -9.17
N PRO A 195 -5.29 11.25 -9.77
CA PRO A 195 -5.43 11.47 -11.19
C PRO A 195 -4.70 10.38 -12.00
N ALA A 196 -5.12 10.16 -13.23
CA ALA A 196 -4.43 9.27 -14.15
C ALA A 196 -3.15 9.91 -14.70
N GLY A 197 -2.17 9.08 -15.09
CA GLY A 197 -0.96 9.54 -15.79
C GLY A 197 0.07 10.18 -14.86
N LEU A 198 0.13 9.76 -13.59
CA LEU A 198 1.19 10.15 -12.66
C LEU A 198 2.37 9.19 -12.82
N ASP A 199 3.31 9.47 -13.71
CA ASP A 199 4.40 8.54 -14.06
C ASP A 199 5.37 8.26 -12.90
N THR A 200 5.28 9.02 -11.81
CA THR A 200 6.21 8.99 -10.68
C THR A 200 5.53 8.69 -9.34
N LEU A 201 4.29 8.21 -9.36
CA LEU A 201 3.60 7.71 -8.16
C LEU A 201 3.91 6.23 -7.95
N GLU A 202 4.37 5.88 -6.76
CA GLU A 202 4.59 4.50 -6.33
C GLU A 202 3.79 4.19 -5.05
N ILE A 203 3.04 3.08 -5.05
CA ILE A 203 2.24 2.65 -3.90
C ILE A 203 2.81 1.34 -3.36
N LEU A 204 3.35 1.40 -2.15
CA LEU A 204 3.85 0.25 -1.40
C LEU A 204 2.73 -0.32 -0.51
N HIS A 205 2.13 0.54 0.31
CA HIS A 205 1.08 0.20 1.27
C HIS A 205 0.04 1.32 1.35
N GLY A 206 -1.14 1.03 1.91
CA GLY A 206 -2.17 2.04 2.18
C GLY A 206 -3.59 1.49 2.10
N SER A 207 -4.54 2.33 2.56
CA SER A 207 -5.98 2.11 2.46
C SER A 207 -6.62 3.23 1.66
N PHE A 208 -7.45 2.90 0.66
CA PHE A 208 -7.96 3.84 -0.33
C PHE A 208 -9.49 3.75 -0.45
N SER A 209 -10.17 4.89 -0.48
CA SER A 209 -11.63 4.94 -0.72
C SER A 209 -11.99 4.84 -2.21
N ASP A 210 -11.10 5.27 -3.09
CA ASP A 210 -11.25 5.22 -4.55
C ASP A 210 -10.01 4.58 -5.19
N ILE A 211 -10.23 3.67 -6.12
CA ILE A 211 -9.17 2.91 -6.79
C ILE A 211 -9.10 3.12 -8.29
N SER A 212 -9.88 4.07 -8.82
CA SER A 212 -10.13 4.23 -10.25
C SER A 212 -8.87 4.28 -11.13
N ASN A 213 -7.74 4.76 -10.58
CA ASN A 213 -6.47 4.88 -11.30
C ASN A 213 -5.30 4.25 -10.57
N LEU A 214 -5.53 3.48 -9.48
CA LEU A 214 -4.45 3.09 -8.58
C LEU A 214 -3.68 1.84 -9.00
N THR A 215 -4.31 0.93 -9.74
CA THR A 215 -3.70 -0.38 -10.02
C THR A 215 -2.39 -0.28 -10.81
N SER A 216 -2.23 0.76 -11.64
CA SER A 216 -1.01 1.02 -12.40
C SER A 216 0.17 1.51 -11.55
N TYR A 217 -0.11 2.04 -10.35
CA TYR A 217 0.90 2.61 -9.44
C TYR A 217 1.35 1.64 -8.34
N LEU A 218 0.71 0.47 -8.25
CA LEU A 218 1.05 -0.54 -7.26
C LEU A 218 2.45 -1.12 -7.53
N GLN A 219 3.18 -1.36 -6.46
CA GLN A 219 4.43 -2.11 -6.51
C GLN A 219 4.20 -3.53 -7.11
N LEU A 220 5.27 -4.14 -7.63
CA LEU A 220 5.21 -5.51 -8.15
C LEU A 220 4.67 -6.49 -7.10
N ALA A 221 3.90 -7.46 -7.54
CA ALA A 221 3.26 -8.48 -6.70
C ALA A 221 2.30 -7.92 -5.62
N THR A 222 1.81 -6.69 -5.80
CA THR A 222 0.84 -6.05 -4.91
C THR A 222 -0.51 -5.87 -5.61
N GLY A 223 -1.59 -6.06 -4.89
CA GLY A 223 -2.96 -5.83 -5.34
C GLY A 223 -3.78 -5.08 -4.28
N LEU A 224 -5.00 -4.70 -4.64
CA LEU A 224 -5.97 -4.02 -3.77
C LEU A 224 -7.15 -4.96 -3.47
N ALA A 225 -7.33 -5.27 -2.19
CA ALA A 225 -8.46 -6.06 -1.71
C ALA A 225 -9.41 -5.17 -0.91
N GLN A 226 -10.72 -5.34 -1.12
CA GLN A 226 -11.72 -4.60 -0.34
C GLN A 226 -11.82 -5.18 1.08
N ALA A 227 -11.63 -4.31 2.09
CA ALA A 227 -11.79 -4.63 3.49
C ALA A 227 -13.25 -4.48 3.94
N GLU A 228 -13.58 -4.95 5.15
CA GLU A 228 -14.94 -4.91 5.70
C GLU A 228 -15.48 -3.48 5.89
N ASN A 229 -14.60 -2.51 6.09
CA ASN A 229 -14.94 -1.09 6.19
C ASN A 229 -15.26 -0.40 4.86
N GLY A 230 -15.18 -1.14 3.73
CA GLY A 230 -15.41 -0.65 2.38
C GLY A 230 -14.20 0.01 1.73
N MET A 231 -13.11 0.22 2.44
CA MET A 231 -11.85 0.70 1.89
C MET A 231 -11.14 -0.42 1.11
N TYR A 232 -10.24 -0.05 0.23
CA TYR A 232 -9.36 -0.97 -0.47
C TYR A 232 -7.97 -0.90 0.14
N GLU A 233 -7.44 -2.05 0.55
CA GLU A 233 -6.14 -2.16 1.20
C GLU A 233 -5.16 -2.90 0.29
N THR A 234 -3.91 -2.48 0.32
CA THR A 234 -2.84 -3.18 -0.38
C THR A 234 -2.62 -4.56 0.25
N THR A 235 -2.45 -5.54 -0.60
CA THR A 235 -2.19 -6.92 -0.18
C THR A 235 -1.24 -7.62 -1.14
N ALA A 236 -0.52 -8.63 -0.66
CA ALA A 236 0.29 -9.46 -1.53
C ALA A 236 -0.60 -10.18 -2.57
N LEU A 237 -0.24 -10.03 -3.84
CA LEU A 237 -0.97 -10.63 -4.93
C LEU A 237 -0.69 -12.13 -5.00
N ARG A 238 -1.75 -12.93 -5.16
CA ARG A 238 -1.67 -14.39 -5.26
C ARG A 238 -2.68 -14.89 -6.27
N ILE A 239 -2.34 -15.98 -6.93
CA ILE A 239 -3.30 -16.76 -7.70
C ILE A 239 -4.01 -17.72 -6.75
N ILE A 240 -5.33 -17.69 -6.75
CA ILE A 240 -6.18 -18.60 -5.96
C ILE A 240 -7.05 -19.41 -6.91
N SER A 241 -7.33 -20.66 -6.56
CA SER A 241 -8.23 -21.55 -7.28
C SER A 241 -9.25 -22.12 -6.31
N ASP A 242 -10.53 -22.02 -6.63
CA ASP A 242 -11.60 -22.60 -5.83
C ASP A 242 -11.56 -24.15 -5.90
N ILE A 243 -11.11 -24.66 -7.07
CA ILE A 243 -10.94 -26.08 -7.34
C ILE A 243 -9.48 -26.33 -7.79
N PRO A 244 -8.52 -26.45 -6.85
CA PRO A 244 -7.13 -26.68 -7.20
C PRO A 244 -6.87 -28.07 -7.81
N GLN A 245 -7.81 -29.00 -7.63
CA GLN A 245 -7.80 -30.33 -8.22
C GLN A 245 -9.15 -30.60 -8.91
N LEU A 246 -9.13 -30.54 -10.24
CA LEU A 246 -10.30 -30.76 -11.07
C LEU A 246 -10.39 -32.24 -11.51
N GLU A 247 -11.47 -32.91 -11.15
CA GLU A 247 -11.73 -34.28 -11.60
C GLU A 247 -12.65 -34.31 -12.82
N LEU A 248 -12.22 -34.96 -13.88
CA LEU A 248 -12.96 -35.14 -15.12
C LEU A 248 -13.37 -36.60 -15.32
N THR A 249 -14.64 -36.79 -15.65
CA THR A 249 -15.09 -38.07 -16.20
C THR A 249 -15.20 -37.88 -17.71
N ALA A 250 -14.38 -38.56 -18.48
CA ALA A 250 -14.38 -38.44 -19.91
C ALA A 250 -15.67 -39.00 -20.52
N SER A 251 -16.20 -38.33 -21.53
CA SER A 251 -17.27 -38.75 -22.42
C SER A 251 -16.82 -38.61 -23.86
N ALA A 252 -17.56 -39.18 -24.77
CA ALA A 252 -17.27 -39.08 -26.21
C ALA A 252 -17.17 -37.62 -26.71
N ASP A 253 -17.90 -36.73 -26.05
CA ASP A 253 -18.04 -35.31 -26.41
C ASP A 253 -17.33 -34.39 -25.42
N THR A 254 -16.39 -34.90 -24.61
CA THR A 254 -15.63 -34.05 -23.66
C THR A 254 -14.81 -33.04 -24.45
N PRO A 255 -15.08 -31.71 -24.30
CA PRO A 255 -14.38 -30.69 -25.07
C PRO A 255 -12.93 -30.53 -24.58
N GLU A 256 -12.05 -30.06 -25.48
CA GLU A 256 -10.73 -29.62 -25.12
C GLU A 256 -10.81 -28.34 -24.27
N PHE A 257 -9.88 -28.18 -23.36
CA PHE A 257 -9.72 -26.93 -22.60
C PHE A 257 -9.05 -25.86 -23.44
N THR A 258 -9.59 -24.66 -23.36
CA THR A 258 -8.83 -23.43 -23.62
C THR A 258 -8.30 -22.88 -22.32
N ALA A 259 -7.32 -21.96 -22.36
CA ALA A 259 -6.83 -21.28 -21.15
C ALA A 259 -7.99 -20.66 -20.33
N SER A 260 -8.90 -19.94 -21.00
CA SER A 260 -10.05 -19.31 -20.34
C SER A 260 -11.00 -20.33 -19.71
N SER A 261 -11.32 -21.45 -20.42
CA SER A 261 -12.24 -22.46 -19.88
C SER A 261 -11.64 -23.23 -18.69
N LEU A 262 -10.32 -23.42 -18.66
CA LEU A 262 -9.65 -24.03 -17.52
C LEU A 262 -9.71 -23.10 -16.30
N LEU A 263 -9.37 -21.81 -16.47
CA LEU A 263 -9.43 -20.82 -15.40
C LEU A 263 -10.87 -20.68 -14.83
N GLU A 264 -11.86 -20.64 -15.71
CA GLU A 264 -13.27 -20.55 -15.32
C GLU A 264 -13.74 -21.79 -14.53
N GLN A 265 -13.46 -23.00 -15.06
CA GLN A 265 -13.91 -24.23 -14.41
C GLN A 265 -13.23 -24.48 -13.05
N THR A 266 -12.01 -24.02 -12.89
CA THR A 266 -11.26 -24.12 -11.63
C THR A 266 -11.52 -22.94 -10.69
N GLY A 267 -12.22 -21.90 -11.13
CA GLY A 267 -12.41 -20.66 -10.38
C GLY A 267 -11.08 -19.97 -10.09
N THR A 268 -10.10 -20.13 -11.02
CA THR A 268 -8.76 -19.56 -10.83
C THR A 268 -8.76 -18.08 -11.17
N ARG A 269 -8.33 -17.28 -10.20
CA ARG A 269 -8.29 -15.81 -10.28
C ARG A 269 -7.22 -15.23 -9.38
N LEU A 270 -6.99 -13.94 -9.51
CA LEU A 270 -6.22 -13.17 -8.53
C LEU A 270 -7.07 -12.96 -7.26
N ASN A 271 -6.39 -12.93 -6.11
CA ASN A 271 -7.03 -12.67 -4.81
C ASN A 271 -7.39 -11.19 -4.60
N ALA A 272 -6.85 -10.30 -5.43
CA ALA A 272 -6.99 -8.86 -5.32
C ALA A 272 -7.00 -8.21 -6.71
N LEU A 273 -7.46 -6.94 -6.78
CA LEU A 273 -7.43 -6.13 -8.00
C LEU A 273 -6.00 -5.70 -8.29
N ALA A 274 -5.54 -5.91 -9.50
CA ALA A 274 -4.22 -5.51 -9.97
C ALA A 274 -4.17 -5.56 -11.50
N ASP A 275 -3.23 -4.85 -12.10
CA ASP A 275 -3.01 -4.86 -13.55
C ASP A 275 -2.17 -6.07 -13.97
N TYR A 276 -2.73 -7.24 -13.77
CA TYR A 276 -2.12 -8.51 -14.13
C TYR A 276 -3.10 -9.36 -14.94
N ARG A 277 -2.59 -10.13 -15.90
CA ARG A 277 -3.33 -11.18 -16.59
C ARG A 277 -2.83 -12.54 -16.12
N LEU A 278 -3.71 -13.53 -16.17
CA LEU A 278 -3.34 -14.93 -15.95
C LEU A 278 -2.97 -15.57 -17.26
N ASP A 279 -1.79 -16.18 -17.31
CA ASP A 279 -1.30 -16.96 -18.43
C ASP A 279 -1.23 -18.44 -18.01
N VAL A 280 -1.76 -19.31 -18.85
CA VAL A 280 -1.74 -20.78 -18.66
C VAL A 280 -0.63 -21.35 -19.52
N ASP A 281 0.17 -22.28 -18.99
CA ASP A 281 1.22 -22.94 -19.76
C ASP A 281 0.62 -23.73 -20.94
N GLU A 282 0.88 -23.25 -22.16
CA GLU A 282 0.28 -23.81 -23.38
C GLU A 282 0.77 -25.24 -23.67
N VAL A 283 2.00 -25.59 -23.27
CA VAL A 283 2.56 -26.94 -23.51
C VAL A 283 1.86 -27.94 -22.61
N GLN A 284 1.66 -27.58 -21.35
CA GLN A 284 0.96 -28.43 -20.37
C GLN A 284 -0.54 -28.52 -20.70
N LEU A 285 -1.16 -27.43 -21.14
CA LEU A 285 -2.55 -27.41 -21.59
C LEU A 285 -2.73 -28.32 -22.83
N ALA A 286 -1.84 -28.26 -23.79
CA ALA A 286 -1.85 -29.17 -24.95
C ALA A 286 -1.66 -30.63 -24.55
N ALA A 287 -0.78 -30.90 -23.57
CA ALA A 287 -0.61 -32.25 -23.02
C ALA A 287 -1.88 -32.76 -22.33
N LEU A 288 -2.56 -31.91 -21.56
CA LEU A 288 -3.85 -32.21 -20.96
C LEU A 288 -4.89 -32.54 -22.02
N ASN A 289 -5.04 -31.73 -23.04
CA ASN A 289 -6.02 -31.92 -24.13
C ASN A 289 -5.76 -33.22 -24.87
N LYS A 290 -4.49 -33.59 -25.09
CA LYS A 290 -4.14 -34.90 -25.66
C LYS A 290 -4.64 -36.06 -24.78
N GLN A 291 -4.51 -35.99 -23.48
CA GLN A 291 -5.00 -37.04 -22.56
C GLN A 291 -6.54 -37.13 -22.57
N ILE A 292 -7.23 -35.97 -22.62
CA ILE A 292 -8.69 -35.91 -22.76
C ILE A 292 -9.12 -36.58 -24.05
N GLY A 293 -8.44 -36.29 -25.18
CA GLY A 293 -8.73 -36.92 -26.47
C GLY A 293 -8.54 -38.46 -26.46
N LEU A 294 -7.49 -38.95 -25.78
CA LEU A 294 -7.28 -40.39 -25.60
C LEU A 294 -8.38 -41.03 -24.78
N ALA A 295 -8.80 -40.39 -23.70
CA ALA A 295 -9.90 -40.87 -22.86
C ALA A 295 -11.24 -40.87 -23.58
N ALA A 296 -11.56 -39.81 -24.36
CA ALA A 296 -12.75 -39.73 -25.21
C ALA A 296 -12.76 -40.82 -26.30
N GLN A 297 -11.63 -41.11 -26.94
CA GLN A 297 -11.50 -42.21 -27.90
C GLN A 297 -11.72 -43.58 -27.24
N ALA A 298 -11.22 -43.79 -26.02
CA ALA A 298 -11.47 -45.02 -25.28
C ALA A 298 -12.97 -45.21 -24.98
N VAL A 299 -13.68 -44.15 -24.59
CA VAL A 299 -15.13 -44.20 -24.37
C VAL A 299 -15.84 -44.55 -25.69
N GLN A 300 -15.52 -43.91 -26.82
CA GLN A 300 -16.12 -44.18 -28.12
C GLN A 300 -15.82 -45.58 -28.61
N GLY A 301 -14.59 -46.06 -28.41
CA GLY A 301 -14.16 -47.36 -28.89
C GLY A 301 -14.53 -48.53 -27.93
N GLY A 302 -15.12 -48.27 -26.76
CA GLY A 302 -15.40 -49.27 -25.73
C GLY A 302 -14.11 -49.92 -25.19
N THR A 303 -13.02 -49.17 -25.16
CA THR A 303 -11.71 -49.66 -24.68
C THR A 303 -11.37 -49.05 -23.33
N ALA A 304 -10.47 -49.69 -22.58
CA ALA A 304 -10.04 -49.18 -21.29
C ALA A 304 -9.08 -48.03 -21.43
N PHE A 305 -9.21 -47.02 -20.54
CA PHE A 305 -8.24 -45.96 -20.30
C PHE A 305 -7.85 -45.95 -18.84
N ALA A 306 -6.56 -45.97 -18.56
CA ALA A 306 -6.05 -46.13 -17.19
C ALA A 306 -6.23 -44.90 -16.29
N GLY A 307 -6.77 -43.80 -16.83
CA GLY A 307 -6.76 -42.50 -16.19
C GLY A 307 -5.45 -41.75 -16.42
N ALA A 308 -5.48 -40.45 -16.17
CA ALA A 308 -4.33 -39.58 -16.27
C ALA A 308 -4.41 -38.45 -15.24
N SER A 309 -3.29 -37.88 -14.88
CA SER A 309 -3.20 -36.66 -14.08
C SER A 309 -2.21 -35.71 -14.75
N GLN A 310 -2.59 -34.46 -14.90
CA GLN A 310 -1.76 -33.43 -15.50
C GLN A 310 -1.79 -32.18 -14.62
N ASP A 311 -0.61 -31.72 -14.21
CA ASP A 311 -0.43 -30.41 -13.63
C ASP A 311 -0.37 -29.36 -14.75
N VAL A 312 -1.06 -28.26 -14.54
CA VAL A 312 -1.02 -27.09 -15.43
C VAL A 312 -0.60 -25.88 -14.59
N ASP A 313 0.54 -25.30 -14.97
CA ASP A 313 1.09 -24.12 -14.35
C ASP A 313 0.34 -22.87 -14.86
N ILE A 314 0.02 -21.97 -13.92
CA ILE A 314 -0.64 -20.71 -14.18
C ILE A 314 0.25 -19.61 -13.59
N THR A 315 0.58 -18.62 -14.40
CA THR A 315 1.40 -17.48 -14.00
C THR A 315 0.60 -16.18 -14.12
N ALA A 316 0.92 -15.20 -13.28
CA ALA A 316 0.39 -13.85 -13.41
C ALA A 316 1.47 -12.95 -14.01
N ALA A 317 1.17 -12.37 -15.17
CA ALA A 317 2.03 -11.41 -15.85
C ALA A 317 1.42 -10.01 -15.75
N ARG A 318 2.23 -9.01 -15.40
CA ARG A 318 1.78 -7.62 -15.32
C ARG A 318 1.41 -7.12 -16.73
N ILE A 319 0.29 -6.41 -16.81
CA ILE A 319 -0.12 -5.72 -18.03
C ILE A 319 0.68 -4.41 -18.06
N THR A 320 1.74 -4.35 -18.85
CA THR A 320 2.56 -3.14 -18.99
C THR A 320 2.11 -2.32 -20.18
N SER A 321 1.95 -1.01 -20.01
CA SER A 321 2.02 -0.08 -21.14
C SER A 321 3.45 -0.09 -21.70
N GLU A 322 3.62 0.12 -22.99
CA GLU A 322 4.94 0.05 -23.66
C GLU A 322 6.02 0.92 -23.01
N GLU A 323 5.66 1.97 -22.27
CA GLU A 323 6.57 2.86 -21.56
C GLU A 323 7.19 2.29 -20.28
N MET A 324 6.55 1.33 -19.62
CA MET A 324 7.11 0.66 -18.43
C MET A 324 8.12 -0.43 -18.73
N GLN A 325 8.30 -0.83 -19.97
CA GLN A 325 9.23 -1.91 -20.37
C GLN A 325 10.72 -1.57 -20.15
N SER A 326 11.07 -0.33 -19.85
CA SER A 326 12.48 0.06 -19.64
C SER A 326 12.98 -0.16 -18.20
N ARG A 327 12.09 -0.38 -17.25
CA ARG A 327 12.49 -0.82 -15.90
C ARG A 327 12.66 -2.32 -15.96
N THR A 328 13.89 -2.80 -15.83
CA THR A 328 14.23 -4.23 -15.69
C THR A 328 13.37 -4.80 -14.56
N ALA A 329 12.22 -5.35 -14.94
CA ALA A 329 11.39 -6.12 -14.05
C ALA A 329 12.21 -7.33 -13.61
N THR A 330 12.61 -7.37 -12.36
CA THR A 330 12.88 -8.63 -11.70
C THR A 330 11.54 -9.35 -11.72
N GLU A 331 11.45 -10.38 -12.56
CA GLU A 331 10.23 -11.17 -12.76
C GLU A 331 9.90 -11.91 -11.44
N ASP A 332 9.17 -11.25 -10.54
CA ASP A 332 8.49 -11.95 -9.47
C ASP A 332 7.29 -12.67 -10.09
N HIS A 333 7.55 -13.89 -10.56
CA HIS A 333 6.52 -14.75 -11.11
C HIS A 333 5.57 -15.20 -9.99
N ILE A 334 4.40 -14.58 -9.95
CA ILE A 334 3.30 -15.14 -9.18
C ILE A 334 2.81 -16.35 -9.93
N ALA A 335 2.98 -17.54 -9.37
CA ALA A 335 2.63 -18.80 -9.99
C ALA A 335 1.72 -19.64 -9.08
N ALA A 336 0.86 -20.43 -9.71
CA ALA A 336 0.05 -21.46 -9.06
C ALA A 336 -0.03 -22.68 -9.98
N LYS A 337 -0.56 -23.79 -9.43
CA LYS A 337 -0.80 -25.02 -10.18
C LYS A 337 -2.24 -25.46 -10.01
N VAL A 338 -2.80 -25.94 -11.11
CA VAL A 338 -4.05 -26.68 -11.11
C VAL A 338 -3.75 -28.11 -11.55
N ASN A 339 -4.19 -29.09 -10.77
CA ASN A 339 -4.09 -30.49 -11.13
C ASN A 339 -5.40 -30.97 -11.76
N VAL A 340 -5.34 -31.52 -12.97
CA VAL A 340 -6.51 -32.10 -13.64
C VAL A 340 -6.36 -33.62 -13.67
N ILE A 341 -7.31 -34.31 -13.06
CA ILE A 341 -7.38 -35.77 -13.00
C ILE A 341 -8.46 -36.25 -13.95
N ILE A 342 -8.09 -37.03 -14.95
CA ILE A 342 -9.01 -37.72 -15.85
C ILE A 342 -9.22 -39.14 -15.28
N LYS A 343 -10.48 -39.42 -14.92
CA LYS A 343 -10.83 -40.71 -14.31
C LYS A 343 -10.64 -41.89 -15.29
N PRO A 344 -10.30 -43.08 -14.80
CA PRO A 344 -10.23 -44.28 -15.63
C PRO A 344 -11.55 -44.56 -16.33
N VAL A 345 -11.47 -45.11 -17.53
CA VAL A 345 -12.62 -45.61 -18.28
C VAL A 345 -12.55 -47.13 -18.20
N GLU A 346 -13.56 -47.75 -17.58
CA GLU A 346 -13.69 -49.21 -17.51
C GLU A 346 -14.41 -49.73 -18.74
N VAL A 347 -13.97 -50.85 -19.27
CA VAL A 347 -14.73 -51.57 -20.31
C VAL A 347 -15.96 -52.17 -19.62
N PRO A 348 -17.18 -51.97 -20.14
CA PRO A 348 -18.34 -52.67 -19.62
C PRO A 348 -18.06 -54.15 -19.62
N ALA A 349 -18.27 -54.80 -18.48
CA ALA A 349 -18.13 -56.25 -18.39
C ALA A 349 -18.96 -56.88 -19.56
N GLN A 350 -18.25 -57.63 -20.41
CA GLN A 350 -18.92 -58.36 -21.47
C GLN A 350 -19.99 -59.20 -20.82
N PRO A 351 -21.27 -59.18 -21.28
CA PRO A 351 -22.31 -60.03 -20.71
C PRO A 351 -21.74 -61.46 -20.65
N GLU A 352 -21.72 -62.06 -19.47
CA GLU A 352 -21.32 -63.45 -19.33
C GLU A 352 -22.11 -64.24 -20.37
N GLU A 353 -21.38 -64.87 -21.29
CA GLU A 353 -21.99 -65.74 -22.28
C GLU A 353 -22.84 -66.78 -21.52
N PRO A 354 -24.17 -66.91 -21.85
CA PRO A 354 -25.03 -67.79 -21.09
C PRO A 354 -24.36 -69.15 -20.96
N GLU A 355 -24.12 -69.60 -19.73
CA GLU A 355 -23.57 -70.95 -19.48
C GLU A 355 -24.34 -71.95 -20.30
N GLU A 356 -23.63 -72.65 -21.18
CA GLU A 356 -24.18 -73.71 -22.00
C GLU A 356 -24.89 -74.71 -21.06
N PRO A 357 -26.19 -75.04 -21.31
CA PRO A 357 -26.94 -75.88 -20.37
C PRO A 357 -26.21 -77.18 -20.17
N ALA A 358 -25.84 -77.45 -18.90
CA ALA A 358 -25.14 -78.63 -18.49
C ALA A 358 -25.77 -79.90 -19.13
N ASN A 359 -24.96 -80.65 -19.84
CA ASN A 359 -25.34 -81.87 -20.52
C ASN A 359 -25.83 -82.93 -19.48
N PRO A 360 -27.14 -83.34 -19.50
CA PRO A 360 -27.67 -84.22 -18.53
C PRO A 360 -27.27 -85.72 -18.87
N GLY A 361 -26.12 -86.16 -18.46
CA GLY A 361 -25.75 -87.51 -18.82
C GLY A 361 -24.47 -88.09 -18.25
N GLN A 362 -24.00 -87.70 -17.09
CA GLN A 362 -22.91 -88.40 -16.48
C GLN A 362 -23.27 -88.83 -15.03
N PRO A 363 -23.27 -90.17 -14.68
CA PRO A 363 -23.63 -90.64 -13.34
C PRO A 363 -22.59 -90.23 -12.30
N GLU A 364 -23.07 -89.72 -11.20
CA GLU A 364 -22.27 -89.32 -10.03
C GLU A 364 -21.46 -90.50 -9.45
N LYS A 365 -20.18 -90.21 -9.22
CA LYS A 365 -19.27 -91.05 -8.46
C LYS A 365 -19.49 -90.79 -6.98
N PRO A 366 -19.55 -91.85 -6.09
CA PRO A 366 -19.92 -91.69 -4.68
C PRO A 366 -18.93 -90.78 -3.93
N THR A 367 -19.48 -89.84 -3.25
CA THR A 367 -18.78 -88.89 -2.38
C THR A 367 -18.36 -89.50 -1.06
N THR A 368 -17.13 -89.29 -0.68
CA THR A 368 -16.55 -89.57 0.64
C THR A 368 -17.06 -88.61 1.70
N PRO A 369 -17.34 -89.03 2.98
CA PRO A 369 -17.94 -88.10 3.96
C PRO A 369 -16.98 -86.98 4.41
N PRO A 370 -17.52 -85.85 4.87
CA PRO A 370 -16.73 -84.70 5.24
C PRO A 370 -16.05 -84.84 6.57
N ALA A 371 -14.83 -84.33 6.65
CA ALA A 371 -14.07 -84.25 7.89
C ALA A 371 -14.56 -83.09 8.76
N GLU A 372 -14.55 -83.25 10.03
CA GLU A 372 -14.95 -82.41 11.14
C GLU A 372 -14.30 -81.00 11.10
N PRO A 373 -15.01 -79.90 11.50
CA PRO A 373 -14.43 -78.55 11.51
C PRO A 373 -13.54 -78.39 12.75
N SER A 374 -12.32 -77.90 12.47
CA SER A 374 -11.36 -77.50 13.48
C SER A 374 -11.73 -76.15 14.00
N GLU A 375 -11.94 -76.02 15.31
CA GLU A 375 -12.19 -74.74 15.99
C GLU A 375 -10.94 -73.82 15.95
N THR A 376 -11.09 -72.65 15.51
CA THR A 376 -10.09 -71.53 15.61
C THR A 376 -10.54 -70.56 16.69
N PRO A 377 -9.63 -70.14 17.58
CA PRO A 377 -9.98 -69.27 18.72
C PRO A 377 -10.36 -67.88 18.33
N ARG A 378 -11.38 -67.41 19.00
CA ARG A 378 -11.97 -66.09 18.95
C ARG A 378 -11.00 -65.04 19.56
N GLU A 379 -10.44 -64.14 18.75
CA GLU A 379 -9.74 -62.95 19.24
C GLU A 379 -10.76 -61.85 19.60
N THR A 380 -10.58 -61.37 20.81
CA THR A 380 -11.31 -60.25 21.42
C THR A 380 -10.91 -58.89 20.77
N PRO A 381 -11.84 -57.97 20.55
CA PRO A 381 -11.49 -56.66 20.02
C PRO A 381 -10.85 -55.77 21.10
N VAL A 382 -9.65 -55.31 20.82
CA VAL A 382 -8.97 -54.29 21.60
C VAL A 382 -9.59 -52.93 21.29
N ALA A 383 -10.10 -52.28 22.32
CA ALA A 383 -10.61 -50.92 22.27
C ALA A 383 -9.47 -49.93 21.96
N SER A 384 -9.57 -49.24 20.84
CA SER A 384 -8.68 -48.14 20.47
C SER A 384 -9.10 -46.87 21.23
N SER A 385 -8.31 -46.50 22.22
CA SER A 385 -8.43 -45.23 22.94
C SER A 385 -7.98 -44.08 22.05
N GLN A 386 -8.88 -43.17 21.72
CA GLN A 386 -8.56 -41.88 21.16
C GLN A 386 -7.82 -41.02 22.20
N GLN A 387 -6.54 -40.84 22.00
CA GLN A 387 -5.78 -39.80 22.67
C GLN A 387 -5.93 -38.49 21.90
N SER A 388 -6.72 -37.56 22.44
CA SER A 388 -6.75 -36.17 22.05
C SER A 388 -5.44 -35.46 22.47
N ILE A 389 -4.57 -35.21 21.53
CA ILE A 389 -3.38 -34.40 21.77
C ILE A 389 -3.78 -32.93 21.67
N SER A 390 -4.00 -32.33 22.83
CA SER A 390 -4.10 -30.88 23.00
C SER A 390 -2.70 -30.28 22.83
N ARG A 391 -2.39 -29.74 21.65
CA ARG A 391 -1.18 -28.92 21.44
C ARG A 391 -1.46 -27.52 21.91
N SER A 392 -0.95 -27.15 23.09
CA SER A 392 -0.77 -25.78 23.52
C SER A 392 0.27 -25.11 22.64
N MET A 393 -0.11 -24.01 21.96
CA MET A 393 0.84 -23.13 21.28
C MET A 393 1.71 -22.40 22.31
N PRO A 394 3.02 -22.33 22.12
CA PRO A 394 3.86 -21.44 22.92
C PRO A 394 3.56 -19.99 22.53
N LYS A 395 3.30 -19.14 23.51
CA LYS A 395 3.27 -17.70 23.38
C LYS A 395 4.70 -17.22 23.08
N THR A 396 5.02 -17.00 21.82
CA THR A 396 6.21 -16.26 21.44
C THR A 396 5.94 -14.78 21.65
N GLY A 397 6.73 -14.20 22.55
CA GLY A 397 6.73 -12.76 22.81
C GLY A 397 7.08 -12.00 21.54
N ILE A 398 6.34 -10.92 21.32
CA ILE A 398 6.61 -9.94 20.28
C ILE A 398 7.90 -9.23 20.66
N VAL A 399 8.99 -9.57 19.97
CA VAL A 399 10.21 -8.76 19.96
C VAL A 399 9.98 -7.69 18.91
N THR A 400 9.75 -6.46 19.36
CA THR A 400 9.71 -5.27 18.52
C THR A 400 11.06 -5.10 17.83
N LEU A 401 11.08 -5.24 16.51
CA LEU A 401 12.23 -5.02 15.64
C LEU A 401 11.94 -3.88 14.65
N PRO A 402 11.78 -2.61 15.10
CA PRO A 402 11.71 -1.49 14.16
C PRO A 402 12.96 -0.60 14.14
N MET A 403 13.94 -0.78 15.04
CA MET A 403 15.09 0.17 15.10
C MET A 403 16.32 -0.20 14.27
N ILE A 404 16.39 -1.37 13.66
CA ILE A 404 17.60 -1.79 12.92
C ILE A 404 17.51 -1.42 11.44
N PHE A 405 16.31 -1.30 10.87
CA PHE A 405 16.15 -0.96 9.45
C PHE A 405 16.35 0.53 9.16
N ALA A 406 15.93 1.42 10.04
CA ALA A 406 16.12 2.88 9.86
C ALA A 406 17.60 3.28 9.87
N ALA A 407 18.42 2.63 10.72
CA ALA A 407 19.87 2.90 10.76
C ALA A 407 20.62 2.37 9.54
N ALA A 408 20.10 1.34 8.86
CA ALA A 408 20.74 0.79 7.66
C ALA A 408 20.46 1.64 6.41
N LEU A 409 19.29 2.27 6.31
CA LEU A 409 18.94 3.17 5.21
C LEU A 409 19.69 4.50 5.28
N LEU A 410 19.83 5.09 6.47
CA LEU A 410 20.61 6.32 6.65
C LEU A 410 22.10 6.12 6.33
N LEU A 411 22.66 4.94 6.62
CA LEU A 411 24.06 4.63 6.27
C LEU A 411 24.24 4.40 4.75
N SER A 412 23.22 3.98 4.03
CA SER A 412 23.31 3.81 2.57
C SER A 412 23.19 5.13 1.81
N ALA A 413 22.37 6.06 2.27
CA ALA A 413 22.18 7.37 1.64
C ALA A 413 23.47 8.23 1.77
N THR A 414 24.09 8.24 2.94
CA THR A 414 25.36 8.97 3.16
C THR A 414 26.53 8.39 2.36
N ALA A 415 26.55 7.07 2.14
CA ALA A 415 27.58 6.44 1.29
C ALA A 415 27.41 6.80 -0.19
N ILE A 416 26.19 6.90 -0.69
CA ILE A 416 25.89 7.27 -2.09
C ILE A 416 26.27 8.73 -2.35
N VAL A 417 25.93 9.65 -1.46
CA VAL A 417 26.29 11.08 -1.59
C VAL A 417 27.82 11.26 -1.55
N ALA A 418 28.54 10.52 -0.72
CA ALA A 418 30.00 10.56 -0.68
C ALA A 418 30.64 10.04 -1.98
N VAL A 419 30.06 9.02 -2.60
CA VAL A 419 30.56 8.47 -3.88
C VAL A 419 30.26 9.44 -5.03
N ILE A 420 29.10 10.09 -5.05
CA ILE A 420 28.75 11.07 -6.08
C ILE A 420 29.65 12.30 -5.99
N ARG A 421 29.93 12.83 -4.76
CA ARG A 421 30.89 13.94 -4.59
C ARG A 421 32.33 13.60 -4.97
N ALA A 422 32.72 12.33 -4.89
CA ALA A 422 34.05 11.88 -5.30
C ALA A 422 34.19 11.68 -6.82
N LEU A 423 33.09 11.62 -7.56
CA LEU A 423 33.05 11.40 -9.03
C LEU A 423 32.91 12.70 -9.85
N ILE A 424 32.63 13.83 -9.23
CA ILE A 424 32.56 15.14 -9.91
C ILE A 424 33.94 15.77 -9.84
N PRO A 425 34.68 15.87 -10.97
CA PRO A 425 35.96 16.59 -10.99
C PRO A 425 35.69 18.07 -10.76
N ALA A 426 36.39 18.66 -9.80
CA ALA A 426 36.42 20.11 -9.59
C ALA A 426 37.05 20.76 -10.83
N GLU A 427 36.23 21.27 -11.72
CA GLU A 427 36.72 22.17 -12.76
C GLU A 427 36.92 23.56 -12.11
N GLY A 428 38.21 23.96 -12.11
CA GLY A 428 38.69 25.24 -11.61
C GLY A 428 38.52 26.38 -12.62
#